data_1d64b9c7899a8f31ab3c2ff6b08c11c8
#
_entry.id   1d64b9c7899a8f31ab3c2ff6b08c11c8
#
_cell.length_a   1.000
_cell.length_b   1.000
_cell.length_c   1.000
_cell.angle_alpha   90.00
_cell.angle_beta   90.00
_cell.angle_gamma   90.00
#
_symmetry.space_group_name_H-M   'P 1'
#
loop_
_entity.id
_entity.type
_entity.pdbx_description
1 polymer ?
#
loop_
_entity_poly.entity_id
_entity_poly.type
_entity_poly.pdbx_seq_one_letter_code
_entity_poly.pdbx_strand_id
1 'polypeptide(L)'
;MTRQILVGGVPIGGGAPVVIQSMLNTKTTDVEGSLRQIRALAAAGCQVARLAVPNREAARGFAEICKESPLPLVADKHIPIRIGVNGGSLDKRLLEKYGHPTAEALVESAFEHLELLEKQGFYDTCVSMKSSTVPTMVAAARLFRSKCDYPLHIGVTETGPVKQGLIKSAMGIGALLLDGIGDTIRVSLTDDPVQEVYAAKDILKAAGLRKEGVNIVSCPTCGRTRIDLIGLVNRVDEALRDCKKPITVAVMGCVVNGPGEAREADIGIAGGDGWGMLFEHGQQVEKLPYEELLPALLRRIEAM
;
A
#
# COMPACT_ATOMS: atom_id res chain seq x y z
N MET A 1 18.30 8.47 9.09
CA MET A 1 17.50 8.73 7.87
C MET A 1 18.17 8.01 6.71
N THR A 2 17.41 7.56 5.72
CA THR A 2 17.94 7.04 4.46
C THR A 2 18.48 8.17 3.59
N ARG A 3 19.40 7.87 2.68
CA ARG A 3 19.72 8.82 1.60
C ARG A 3 18.51 9.00 0.68
N GLN A 4 18.41 10.13 0.00
CA GLN A 4 17.32 10.39 -0.94
C GLN A 4 17.79 10.12 -2.38
N ILE A 5 16.94 9.49 -3.16
CA ILE A 5 17.07 9.34 -4.61
C ILE A 5 15.82 9.90 -5.31
N LEU A 6 15.90 10.23 -6.59
CA LEU A 6 14.77 10.71 -7.39
C LEU A 6 14.43 9.73 -8.50
N VAL A 7 13.17 9.33 -8.58
CA VAL A 7 12.64 8.50 -9.67
C VAL A 7 11.63 9.35 -10.47
N GLY A 8 12.04 9.86 -11.62
CA GLY A 8 11.19 10.74 -12.44
C GLY A 8 10.63 11.95 -11.68
N GLY A 9 11.43 12.52 -10.76
CA GLY A 9 11.03 13.65 -9.92
C GLY A 9 10.33 13.23 -8.60
N VAL A 10 9.99 11.97 -8.41
CA VAL A 10 9.42 11.46 -7.15
C VAL A 10 10.55 11.15 -6.16
N PRO A 11 10.59 11.83 -4.99
CA PRO A 11 11.63 11.58 -3.99
C PRO A 11 11.38 10.25 -3.25
N ILE A 12 12.43 9.44 -3.11
CA ILE A 12 12.43 8.17 -2.38
C ILE A 12 13.53 8.22 -1.32
N GLY A 13 13.17 7.95 -0.08
CA GLY A 13 14.09 8.08 1.05
C GLY A 13 14.26 9.51 1.55
N GLY A 14 15.25 9.74 2.41
CA GLY A 14 15.55 11.08 2.95
C GLY A 14 14.46 11.67 3.84
N GLY A 15 13.52 10.87 4.35
CA GLY A 15 12.36 11.33 5.11
C GLY A 15 11.16 11.77 4.25
N ALA A 16 11.23 11.56 2.92
CA ALA A 16 10.07 11.76 2.04
C ALA A 16 8.94 10.76 2.39
N PRO A 17 7.68 11.09 2.06
CA PRO A 17 6.55 10.16 2.24
C PRO A 17 6.79 8.82 1.53
N VAL A 18 6.29 7.74 2.12
CA VAL A 18 6.43 6.40 1.56
C VAL A 18 5.69 6.30 0.22
N VAL A 19 6.40 5.91 -0.83
CA VAL A 19 5.90 5.86 -2.20
C VAL A 19 5.22 4.53 -2.51
N ILE A 20 4.02 4.57 -3.07
CA ILE A 20 3.30 3.39 -3.57
C ILE A 20 3.76 3.11 -5.00
N GLN A 21 4.34 1.94 -5.21
CA GLN A 21 4.71 1.42 -6.52
C GLN A 21 3.81 0.23 -6.87
N SER A 22 3.39 0.13 -8.14
CA SER A 22 2.73 -1.05 -8.68
C SER A 22 3.43 -1.54 -9.96
N MET A 23 3.11 -2.75 -10.38
CA MET A 23 3.67 -3.37 -11.58
C MET A 23 2.54 -3.72 -12.54
N LEU A 24 2.70 -3.35 -13.81
CA LEU A 24 1.75 -3.70 -14.85
C LEU A 24 1.76 -5.21 -15.10
N ASN A 25 0.59 -5.75 -15.43
CA ASN A 25 0.40 -7.11 -15.90
C ASN A 25 0.18 -7.19 -17.42
N THR A 26 0.11 -6.04 -18.11
CA THR A 26 0.07 -5.95 -19.57
C THR A 26 1.45 -6.25 -20.17
N LYS A 27 1.45 -6.73 -21.42
CA LYS A 27 2.70 -6.84 -22.20
C LYS A 27 3.17 -5.45 -22.59
N THR A 28 4.44 -5.13 -22.42
CA THR A 28 5.01 -3.81 -22.76
C THR A 28 4.96 -3.51 -24.26
N THR A 29 4.76 -4.52 -25.12
CA THR A 29 4.47 -4.37 -26.54
C THR A 29 3.06 -3.90 -26.83
N ASP A 30 2.12 -4.06 -25.89
CA ASP A 30 0.76 -3.48 -25.96
C ASP A 30 0.80 -2.07 -25.32
N VAL A 31 1.16 -1.07 -26.11
CA VAL A 31 1.34 0.32 -25.68
C VAL A 31 0.03 0.90 -25.14
N GLU A 32 -1.08 0.74 -25.88
CA GLU A 32 -2.38 1.28 -25.47
C GLU A 32 -2.92 0.62 -24.21
N GLY A 33 -2.85 -0.71 -24.12
CA GLY A 33 -3.24 -1.46 -22.94
C GLY A 33 -2.43 -1.05 -21.71
N SER A 34 -1.13 -0.88 -21.89
CA SER A 34 -0.24 -0.41 -20.83
C SER A 34 -0.57 1.00 -20.37
N LEU A 35 -0.82 1.94 -21.30
CA LEU A 35 -1.21 3.30 -20.96
C LEU A 35 -2.58 3.37 -20.25
N ARG A 36 -3.56 2.56 -20.67
CA ARG A 36 -4.83 2.47 -19.95
C ARG A 36 -4.63 1.99 -18.51
N GLN A 37 -3.81 0.96 -18.29
CA GLN A 37 -3.53 0.44 -16.95
C GLN A 37 -2.75 1.46 -16.11
N ILE A 38 -1.77 2.17 -16.67
CA ILE A 38 -1.03 3.23 -15.97
C ILE A 38 -1.97 4.35 -15.53
N ARG A 39 -2.92 4.78 -16.39
CA ARG A 39 -3.91 5.81 -16.02
C ARG A 39 -4.82 5.34 -14.88
N ALA A 40 -5.24 4.07 -14.89
CA ALA A 40 -6.02 3.48 -13.81
C ALA A 40 -5.23 3.43 -12.49
N LEU A 41 -3.95 3.00 -12.53
CA LEU A 41 -3.06 3.01 -11.39
C LEU A 41 -2.82 4.43 -10.83
N ALA A 42 -2.63 5.41 -11.72
CA ALA A 42 -2.48 6.82 -11.33
C ALA A 42 -3.74 7.35 -10.64
N ALA A 43 -4.93 7.08 -11.21
CA ALA A 43 -6.21 7.45 -10.61
C ALA A 43 -6.41 6.80 -9.24
N ALA A 44 -5.98 5.54 -9.07
CA ALA A 44 -5.99 4.86 -7.77
C ALA A 44 -4.97 5.44 -6.77
N GLY A 45 -4.03 6.31 -7.20
CA GLY A 45 -3.02 6.97 -6.36
C GLY A 45 -1.69 6.25 -6.28
N CYS A 46 -1.37 5.40 -7.26
CA CYS A 46 -0.01 4.91 -7.49
C CYS A 46 0.89 6.09 -7.90
N GLN A 47 2.13 6.07 -7.48
CA GLN A 47 3.08 7.16 -7.73
C GLN A 47 4.21 6.75 -8.67
N VAL A 48 4.52 5.47 -8.79
CA VAL A 48 5.55 4.92 -9.68
C VAL A 48 5.04 3.62 -10.28
N ALA A 49 5.07 3.49 -11.61
CA ALA A 49 4.69 2.25 -12.28
C ALA A 49 5.93 1.51 -12.82
N ARG A 50 5.88 0.17 -12.81
CA ARG A 50 6.95 -0.69 -13.31
C ARG A 50 6.44 -1.56 -14.45
N LEU A 51 7.24 -1.69 -15.50
CA LEU A 51 6.98 -2.58 -16.63
C LEU A 51 8.12 -3.58 -16.78
N ALA A 52 7.78 -4.78 -17.28
CA ALA A 52 8.77 -5.77 -17.67
C ALA A 52 9.27 -5.49 -19.10
N VAL A 53 10.59 -5.42 -19.29
CA VAL A 53 11.21 -5.17 -20.61
C VAL A 53 12.11 -6.36 -20.97
N PRO A 54 11.53 -7.50 -21.38
CA PRO A 54 12.29 -8.74 -21.59
C PRO A 54 13.12 -8.77 -22.89
N ASN A 55 12.80 -7.95 -23.87
CA ASN A 55 13.44 -7.97 -25.19
C ASN A 55 13.43 -6.58 -25.88
N ARG A 56 14.05 -6.49 -27.06
CA ARG A 56 14.15 -5.24 -27.83
C ARG A 56 12.81 -4.67 -28.29
N GLU A 57 11.83 -5.52 -28.59
CA GLU A 57 10.50 -5.10 -28.99
C GLU A 57 9.77 -4.43 -27.82
N ALA A 58 9.80 -5.05 -26.64
CA ALA A 58 9.28 -4.45 -25.41
C ALA A 58 10.02 -3.13 -25.04
N ALA A 59 11.33 -3.02 -25.35
CA ALA A 59 12.07 -1.77 -25.14
C ALA A 59 11.57 -0.63 -26.05
N ARG A 60 11.16 -0.93 -27.27
CA ARG A 60 10.53 0.06 -28.18
C ARG A 60 9.18 0.49 -27.64
N GLY A 61 8.30 -0.48 -27.29
CA GLY A 61 7.01 -0.17 -26.67
C GLY A 61 7.15 0.65 -25.39
N PHE A 62 8.14 0.31 -24.53
CA PHE A 62 8.44 1.09 -23.34
C PHE A 62 8.79 2.55 -23.66
N ALA A 63 9.62 2.79 -24.68
CA ALA A 63 9.97 4.15 -25.09
C ALA A 63 8.77 4.98 -25.57
N GLU A 64 7.78 4.34 -26.19
CA GLU A 64 6.52 4.98 -26.58
C GLU A 64 5.65 5.26 -25.35
N ILE A 65 5.50 4.30 -24.46
CA ILE A 65 4.74 4.45 -23.21
C ILE A 65 5.31 5.59 -22.36
N CYS A 66 6.64 5.73 -22.29
CA CYS A 66 7.30 6.80 -21.53
C CYS A 66 6.89 8.22 -21.96
N LYS A 67 6.56 8.41 -23.24
CA LYS A 67 6.19 9.74 -23.79
C LYS A 67 4.83 10.22 -23.28
N GLU A 68 3.92 9.30 -23.01
CA GLU A 68 2.52 9.58 -22.68
C GLU A 68 2.14 9.20 -21.26
N SER A 69 3.04 8.56 -20.51
CA SER A 69 2.76 8.10 -19.16
C SER A 69 2.57 9.26 -18.18
N PRO A 70 1.46 9.29 -17.41
CA PRO A 70 1.27 10.27 -16.35
C PRO A 70 2.10 9.96 -15.09
N LEU A 71 2.71 8.78 -15.00
CA LEU A 71 3.54 8.34 -13.89
C LEU A 71 4.98 8.14 -14.32
N PRO A 72 5.95 8.38 -13.43
CA PRO A 72 7.31 7.90 -13.61
C PRO A 72 7.32 6.38 -13.80
N LEU A 73 8.09 5.92 -14.78
CA LEU A 73 8.22 4.51 -15.11
C LEU A 73 9.58 3.98 -14.69
N VAL A 74 9.58 2.77 -14.16
CA VAL A 74 10.80 2.02 -13.86
C VAL A 74 11.05 1.01 -14.98
N ALA A 75 12.13 1.22 -15.72
CA ALA A 75 12.71 0.26 -16.67
C ALA A 75 14.23 0.18 -16.51
N ASP A 76 14.80 -0.92 -16.92
CA ASP A 76 16.23 -1.16 -16.83
C ASP A 76 17.04 -0.33 -17.86
N LYS A 77 17.43 0.92 -17.57
CA LYS A 77 18.68 1.60 -18.04
C LYS A 77 18.74 3.11 -17.69
N HIS A 78 19.88 3.54 -17.09
CA HIS A 78 20.26 4.92 -16.75
C HIS A 78 19.27 5.74 -15.90
N ILE A 79 18.64 5.08 -14.97
CA ILE A 79 17.71 5.60 -13.96
C ILE A 79 18.19 5.02 -12.63
N PRO A 80 17.82 5.57 -11.47
CA PRO A 80 18.13 4.95 -10.18
C PRO A 80 17.90 3.46 -10.22
N ILE A 81 18.95 2.68 -9.91
CA ILE A 81 18.92 1.22 -10.00
C ILE A 81 18.24 0.66 -8.75
N ARG A 82 17.29 -0.26 -8.93
CA ARG A 82 16.80 -1.06 -7.82
C ARG A 82 17.42 -2.45 -7.85
N ILE A 83 18.29 -2.73 -6.88
CA ILE A 83 18.76 -4.08 -6.61
C ILE A 83 17.58 -4.88 -6.04
N GLY A 84 17.24 -5.99 -6.70
CA GLY A 84 16.17 -6.89 -6.26
C GLY A 84 16.71 -8.24 -5.84
N VAL A 85 16.73 -8.50 -4.54
CA VAL A 85 17.07 -9.82 -3.99
C VAL A 85 15.78 -10.54 -3.60
N ASN A 86 15.56 -11.72 -4.18
CA ASN A 86 14.41 -12.58 -3.85
C ASN A 86 14.90 -13.92 -3.31
N GLY A 87 14.25 -14.42 -2.26
CA GLY A 87 14.58 -15.72 -1.69
C GLY A 87 14.51 -16.88 -2.70
N GLY A 88 13.54 -16.82 -3.64
CA GLY A 88 13.38 -17.85 -4.68
C GLY A 88 14.41 -17.82 -5.81
N SER A 89 15.21 -16.76 -5.92
CA SER A 89 16.24 -16.60 -6.96
C SER A 89 17.62 -16.24 -6.39
N LEU A 90 17.88 -16.63 -5.16
CA LEU A 90 19.16 -16.42 -4.49
C LEU A 90 20.26 -17.23 -5.16
N ASP A 91 21.49 -16.68 -5.21
CA ASP A 91 22.67 -17.33 -5.77
C ASP A 91 22.90 -18.69 -5.09
N LYS A 92 23.24 -19.71 -5.91
CA LYS A 92 23.50 -21.07 -5.42
C LYS A 92 24.59 -21.12 -4.36
N ARG A 93 25.63 -20.33 -4.50
CA ARG A 93 26.74 -20.20 -3.55
C ARG A 93 26.26 -19.76 -2.16
N LEU A 94 25.32 -18.82 -2.13
CA LEU A 94 24.72 -18.36 -0.87
C LEU A 94 23.75 -19.41 -0.30
N LEU A 95 23.01 -20.12 -1.16
CA LEU A 95 22.18 -21.24 -0.72
C LEU A 95 23.01 -22.38 -0.12
N GLU A 96 24.19 -22.69 -0.71
CA GLU A 96 25.12 -23.68 -0.15
C GLU A 96 25.70 -23.22 1.19
N LYS A 97 26.06 -21.93 1.31
CA LYS A 97 26.62 -21.36 2.55
C LYS A 97 25.59 -21.33 3.70
N TYR A 98 24.34 -20.97 3.44
CA TYR A 98 23.32 -20.75 4.46
C TYR A 98 22.28 -21.87 4.57
N GLY A 99 22.32 -22.87 3.66
CA GLY A 99 21.39 -24.01 3.62
C GLY A 99 20.02 -23.68 3.03
N HIS A 100 19.53 -22.44 3.20
CA HIS A 100 18.26 -21.95 2.67
C HIS A 100 18.25 -20.42 2.61
N PRO A 101 17.23 -19.75 2.00
CA PRO A 101 17.14 -18.30 1.93
C PRO A 101 16.90 -17.68 3.32
N THR A 102 17.97 -17.42 4.07
CA THR A 102 17.93 -16.73 5.37
C THR A 102 17.95 -15.20 5.20
N ALA A 103 17.69 -14.47 6.27
CA ALA A 103 17.81 -13.01 6.29
C ALA A 103 19.25 -12.56 5.97
N GLU A 104 20.24 -13.25 6.53
CA GLU A 104 21.67 -13.00 6.32
C GLU A 104 22.07 -13.24 4.86
N ALA A 105 21.59 -14.33 4.25
CA ALA A 105 21.84 -14.64 2.86
C ALA A 105 21.30 -13.57 1.90
N LEU A 106 20.07 -13.06 2.17
CA LEU A 106 19.46 -11.98 1.40
C LEU A 106 20.26 -10.68 1.54
N VAL A 107 20.71 -10.37 2.74
CA VAL A 107 21.47 -9.15 3.02
C VAL A 107 22.88 -9.23 2.41
N GLU A 108 23.56 -10.38 2.50
CA GLU A 108 24.88 -10.59 1.84
C GLU A 108 24.75 -10.39 0.34
N SER A 109 23.76 -11.01 -0.30
CA SER A 109 23.50 -10.81 -1.72
C SER A 109 23.27 -9.34 -2.09
N ALA A 110 22.50 -8.60 -1.26
CA ALA A 110 22.25 -7.19 -1.49
C ALA A 110 23.55 -6.36 -1.45
N PHE A 111 24.42 -6.62 -0.48
CA PHE A 111 25.70 -5.91 -0.37
C PHE A 111 26.65 -6.25 -1.49
N GLU A 112 26.73 -7.49 -1.95
CA GLU A 112 27.56 -7.86 -3.12
C GLU A 112 27.15 -7.06 -4.36
N HIS A 113 25.85 -6.88 -4.59
CA HIS A 113 25.38 -6.09 -5.74
C HIS A 113 25.62 -4.58 -5.53
N LEU A 114 25.47 -4.07 -4.30
CA LEU A 114 25.80 -2.68 -3.98
C LEU A 114 27.28 -2.39 -4.23
N GLU A 115 28.16 -3.26 -3.77
CA GLU A 115 29.62 -3.12 -3.96
C GLU A 115 30.00 -3.05 -5.44
N LEU A 116 29.33 -3.82 -6.31
CA LEU A 116 29.55 -3.75 -7.74
C LEU A 116 29.19 -2.37 -8.33
N LEU A 117 28.07 -1.77 -7.87
CA LEU A 117 27.64 -0.45 -8.31
C LEU A 117 28.54 0.66 -7.74
N GLU A 118 28.90 0.56 -6.47
CA GLU A 118 29.79 1.51 -5.80
C GLU A 118 31.19 1.55 -6.44
N LYS A 119 31.72 0.40 -6.86
CA LYS A 119 32.99 0.32 -7.64
C LYS A 119 32.92 1.06 -8.96
N GLN A 120 31.71 1.27 -9.51
CA GLN A 120 31.49 2.09 -10.71
C GLN A 120 31.13 3.55 -10.39
N GLY A 121 31.20 3.95 -9.12
CA GLY A 121 30.81 5.30 -8.67
C GLY A 121 29.31 5.56 -8.71
N PHE A 122 28.47 4.50 -8.75
CA PHE A 122 27.02 4.65 -8.84
C PHE A 122 26.34 4.43 -7.49
N TYR A 123 25.69 5.48 -6.99
CA TYR A 123 25.07 5.51 -5.65
C TYR A 123 23.55 5.76 -5.66
N ASP A 124 22.96 6.11 -6.80
CA ASP A 124 21.52 6.31 -6.95
C ASP A 124 20.79 4.96 -6.98
N THR A 125 20.82 4.29 -5.85
CA THR A 125 20.36 2.91 -5.71
C THR A 125 19.32 2.76 -4.61
N CYS A 126 18.26 2.01 -4.90
CA CYS A 126 17.29 1.50 -3.93
C CYS A 126 17.45 -0.02 -3.83
N VAL A 127 17.26 -0.59 -2.66
CA VAL A 127 17.37 -2.03 -2.47
C VAL A 127 16.02 -2.64 -2.13
N SER A 128 15.76 -3.81 -2.68
CA SER A 128 14.56 -4.59 -2.38
C SER A 128 14.96 -6.00 -1.98
N MET A 129 14.59 -6.42 -0.79
CA MET A 129 14.74 -7.79 -0.34
C MET A 129 13.35 -8.38 -0.13
N LYS A 130 13.03 -9.42 -0.89
CA LYS A 130 11.72 -10.06 -0.87
C LYS A 130 11.81 -11.53 -0.50
N SER A 131 10.86 -11.97 0.30
CA SER A 131 10.67 -13.38 0.63
C SER A 131 9.17 -13.69 0.60
N SER A 132 8.82 -14.94 0.37
CA SER A 132 7.46 -15.47 0.53
C SER A 132 7.05 -15.62 2.00
N THR A 133 8.03 -15.60 2.91
CA THR A 133 7.81 -15.65 4.35
C THR A 133 8.00 -14.28 4.99
N VAL A 134 7.00 -13.84 5.74
CA VAL A 134 7.01 -12.55 6.44
C VAL A 134 8.17 -12.42 7.42
N PRO A 135 8.45 -13.42 8.31
CA PRO A 135 9.56 -13.32 9.25
C PRO A 135 10.92 -13.09 8.59
N THR A 136 11.23 -13.83 7.52
CA THR A 136 12.51 -13.70 6.79
C THR A 136 12.63 -12.32 6.14
N MET A 137 11.56 -11.83 5.50
CA MET A 137 11.56 -10.51 4.86
C MET A 137 11.76 -9.39 5.87
N VAL A 138 11.06 -9.44 7.00
CA VAL A 138 11.17 -8.44 8.07
C VAL A 138 12.58 -8.47 8.70
N ALA A 139 13.10 -9.66 9.01
CA ALA A 139 14.45 -9.81 9.57
C ALA A 139 15.53 -9.29 8.60
N ALA A 140 15.42 -9.60 7.30
CA ALA A 140 16.36 -9.13 6.28
C ALA A 140 16.34 -7.59 6.17
N ALA A 141 15.16 -6.98 6.12
CA ALA A 141 15.03 -5.53 6.02
C ALA A 141 15.59 -4.81 7.26
N ARG A 142 15.30 -5.32 8.47
CA ARG A 142 15.86 -4.80 9.73
C ARG A 142 17.38 -4.91 9.76
N LEU A 143 17.92 -6.08 9.40
CA LEU A 143 19.36 -6.34 9.35
C LEU A 143 20.06 -5.43 8.34
N PHE A 144 19.47 -5.25 7.15
CA PHE A 144 20.01 -4.35 6.14
C PHE A 144 20.01 -2.90 6.63
N ARG A 145 18.89 -2.42 7.19
CA ARG A 145 18.76 -1.06 7.71
C ARG A 145 19.77 -0.76 8.82
N SER A 146 20.12 -1.75 9.63
CA SER A 146 21.14 -1.57 10.69
C SER A 146 22.56 -1.36 10.15
N LYS A 147 22.82 -1.69 8.86
CA LYS A 147 24.15 -1.67 8.26
C LYS A 147 24.37 -0.54 7.25
N CYS A 148 23.33 0.02 6.67
CA CYS A 148 23.44 1.08 5.65
C CYS A 148 22.19 1.96 5.55
N ASP A 149 22.31 3.06 4.79
CA ASP A 149 21.29 4.09 4.60
C ASP A 149 20.62 4.08 3.22
N TYR A 150 20.87 3.07 2.38
CA TYR A 150 20.20 2.95 1.09
C TYR A 150 18.67 2.83 1.25
N PRO A 151 17.87 3.53 0.42
CA PRO A 151 16.41 3.39 0.43
C PRO A 151 15.97 1.95 0.22
N LEU A 152 14.92 1.55 0.96
CA LEU A 152 14.34 0.22 0.88
C LEU A 152 12.98 0.23 0.19
N HIS A 153 12.85 -0.65 -0.81
CA HIS A 153 11.58 -1.05 -1.36
C HIS A 153 11.12 -2.34 -0.68
N ILE A 154 10.05 -2.25 0.10
CA ILE A 154 9.54 -3.36 0.88
C ILE A 154 8.26 -3.96 0.29
N GLY A 155 8.07 -5.24 0.50
CA GLY A 155 6.89 -5.99 0.07
C GLY A 155 7.12 -7.49 0.15
N VAL A 156 6.06 -8.22 0.47
CA VAL A 156 6.07 -9.69 0.44
C VAL A 156 5.82 -10.16 -0.99
N THR A 157 6.48 -11.23 -1.42
CA THR A 157 6.29 -11.85 -2.73
C THR A 157 5.59 -13.20 -2.61
N GLU A 158 4.97 -13.68 -3.69
CA GLU A 158 4.32 -15.00 -3.71
C GLU A 158 3.29 -15.14 -2.58
N THR A 159 2.46 -14.13 -2.41
CA THR A 159 1.57 -14.04 -1.25
C THR A 159 0.36 -14.97 -1.33
N GLY A 160 0.04 -15.49 -2.53
CA GLY A 160 -1.09 -16.37 -2.77
C GLY A 160 -2.41 -15.63 -3.00
N PRO A 161 -3.56 -16.26 -2.73
CA PRO A 161 -4.89 -15.67 -2.93
C PRO A 161 -5.07 -14.37 -2.16
N VAL A 162 -5.94 -13.48 -2.66
CA VAL A 162 -6.14 -12.10 -2.16
C VAL A 162 -6.23 -12.03 -0.63
N LYS A 163 -7.09 -12.82 -0.01
CA LYS A 163 -7.28 -12.81 1.46
C LYS A 163 -5.97 -13.10 2.22
N GLN A 164 -5.22 -14.11 1.81
CA GLN A 164 -3.94 -14.45 2.43
C GLN A 164 -2.87 -13.42 2.09
N GLY A 165 -2.88 -12.93 0.85
CA GLY A 165 -1.96 -11.92 0.34
C GLY A 165 -2.07 -10.60 1.11
N LEU A 166 -3.28 -10.16 1.40
CA LEU A 166 -3.55 -8.98 2.22
C LEU A 166 -2.99 -9.13 3.64
N ILE A 167 -3.24 -10.27 4.29
CA ILE A 167 -2.74 -10.52 5.65
C ILE A 167 -1.21 -10.53 5.68
N LYS A 168 -0.56 -11.28 4.77
CA LYS A 168 0.91 -11.33 4.68
C LYS A 168 1.51 -9.95 4.40
N SER A 169 0.91 -9.20 3.48
CA SER A 169 1.38 -7.86 3.11
C SER A 169 1.20 -6.87 4.26
N ALA A 170 0.04 -6.88 4.92
CA ALA A 170 -0.22 -6.02 6.07
C ALA A 170 0.75 -6.32 7.23
N MET A 171 0.99 -7.60 7.53
CA MET A 171 1.95 -7.98 8.57
C MET A 171 3.38 -7.59 8.20
N GLY A 172 3.84 -7.93 7.00
CA GLY A 172 5.24 -7.74 6.61
C GLY A 172 5.58 -6.27 6.35
N ILE A 173 4.76 -5.57 5.58
CA ILE A 173 4.95 -4.14 5.29
C ILE A 173 4.66 -3.33 6.54
N GLY A 174 3.55 -3.60 7.25
CA GLY A 174 3.16 -2.89 8.45
C GLY A 174 4.20 -2.96 9.57
N ALA A 175 4.76 -4.14 9.84
CA ALA A 175 5.82 -4.29 10.84
C ALA A 175 7.04 -3.40 10.55
N LEU A 176 7.47 -3.33 9.29
CA LEU A 176 8.60 -2.50 8.90
C LEU A 176 8.27 -1.00 8.93
N LEU A 177 7.09 -0.61 8.48
CA LEU A 177 6.65 0.78 8.51
C LEU A 177 6.56 1.32 9.95
N LEU A 178 6.09 0.52 10.91
CA LEU A 178 6.05 0.89 12.33
C LEU A 178 7.46 1.02 12.93
N ASP A 179 8.45 0.32 12.40
CA ASP A 179 9.87 0.51 12.73
C ASP A 179 10.52 1.71 12.01
N GLY A 180 9.79 2.46 11.19
CA GLY A 180 10.33 3.53 10.34
C GLY A 180 11.19 3.02 9.17
N ILE A 181 10.99 1.77 8.75
CA ILE A 181 11.72 1.10 7.67
C ILE A 181 10.81 0.95 6.45
N GLY A 182 11.26 1.45 5.30
CA GLY A 182 10.57 1.35 4.02
C GLY A 182 10.31 2.72 3.41
N ASP A 183 10.92 2.95 2.26
CA ASP A 183 10.84 4.22 1.53
C ASP A 183 9.89 4.09 0.33
N THR A 184 9.72 2.87 -0.19
CA THR A 184 8.69 2.52 -1.16
C THR A 184 8.06 1.17 -0.82
N ILE A 185 6.78 1.00 -1.13
CA ILE A 185 6.05 -0.24 -0.88
C ILE A 185 5.41 -0.79 -2.14
N ARG A 186 5.28 -2.10 -2.21
CA ARG A 186 4.42 -2.80 -3.16
C ARG A 186 3.70 -3.96 -2.48
N VAL A 187 2.39 -3.92 -2.51
CA VAL A 187 1.55 -5.09 -2.23
C VAL A 187 1.55 -6.00 -3.47
N SER A 188 1.60 -7.30 -3.28
CA SER A 188 1.51 -8.28 -4.37
C SER A 188 0.32 -9.19 -4.14
N LEU A 189 -0.64 -9.16 -5.04
CA LEU A 189 -1.86 -9.97 -5.00
C LEU A 189 -2.04 -10.70 -6.33
N THR A 190 -2.72 -11.84 -6.29
CA THR A 190 -3.20 -12.51 -7.50
C THR A 190 -4.55 -11.90 -7.87
N ASP A 191 -4.55 -10.62 -8.32
CA ASP A 191 -5.71 -9.80 -8.66
C ASP A 191 -5.32 -8.65 -9.61
N ASP A 192 -6.28 -7.76 -9.91
CA ASP A 192 -6.02 -6.51 -10.63
C ASP A 192 -4.99 -5.66 -9.86
N PRO A 193 -3.95 -5.15 -10.52
CA PRO A 193 -2.94 -4.28 -9.90
C PRO A 193 -3.49 -3.02 -9.22
N VAL A 194 -4.67 -2.55 -9.59
CA VAL A 194 -5.37 -1.44 -8.91
C VAL A 194 -5.72 -1.81 -7.47
N GLN A 195 -6.10 -3.08 -7.21
CA GLN A 195 -6.39 -3.56 -5.85
C GLN A 195 -5.14 -3.56 -4.96
N GLU A 196 -3.95 -3.80 -5.54
CA GLU A 196 -2.67 -3.66 -4.83
C GLU A 196 -2.45 -2.23 -4.32
N VAL A 197 -2.86 -1.23 -5.10
CA VAL A 197 -2.73 0.20 -4.72
C VAL A 197 -3.69 0.55 -3.58
N TYR A 198 -4.94 0.08 -3.63
CA TYR A 198 -5.89 0.29 -2.52
C TYR A 198 -5.40 -0.37 -1.23
N ALA A 199 -4.97 -1.63 -1.30
CA ALA A 199 -4.38 -2.33 -0.15
C ALA A 199 -3.14 -1.62 0.42
N ALA A 200 -2.28 -1.07 -0.44
CA ALA A 200 -1.12 -0.29 -0.02
C ALA A 200 -1.53 0.99 0.73
N LYS A 201 -2.56 1.68 0.25
CA LYS A 201 -3.12 2.86 0.93
C LYS A 201 -3.66 2.50 2.32
N ASP A 202 -4.39 1.39 2.43
CA ASP A 202 -4.97 0.95 3.70
C ASP A 202 -3.88 0.56 4.71
N ILE A 203 -2.82 -0.10 4.26
CA ILE A 203 -1.64 -0.40 5.09
C ILE A 203 -0.97 0.90 5.58
N LEU A 204 -0.79 1.89 4.70
CA LEU A 204 -0.20 3.19 5.08
C LEU A 204 -1.10 3.96 6.06
N LYS A 205 -2.43 3.91 5.89
CA LYS A 205 -3.38 4.49 6.85
C LYS A 205 -3.29 3.79 8.20
N ALA A 206 -3.33 2.46 8.22
CA ALA A 206 -3.23 1.67 9.44
C ALA A 206 -1.90 1.90 10.19
N ALA A 207 -0.82 2.18 9.45
CA ALA A 207 0.48 2.55 10.03
C ALA A 207 0.57 4.04 10.45
N GLY A 208 -0.47 4.86 10.25
CA GLY A 208 -0.47 6.29 10.57
C GLY A 208 0.38 7.17 9.64
N LEU A 209 0.84 6.62 8.51
CA LEU A 209 1.73 7.31 7.56
C LEU A 209 0.98 8.02 6.43
N ARG A 210 -0.32 7.78 6.31
CA ARG A 210 -1.19 8.43 5.33
C ARG A 210 -2.47 8.91 6.01
N LYS A 211 -2.75 10.20 5.86
CA LYS A 211 -3.97 10.83 6.43
C LYS A 211 -5.07 11.07 5.39
N GLU A 212 -4.80 10.89 4.11
CA GLU A 212 -5.78 11.11 3.05
C GLU A 212 -6.84 10.01 3.00
N GLY A 213 -8.07 10.43 2.74
CA GLY A 213 -9.23 9.55 2.60
C GLY A 213 -9.86 9.17 3.93
N VAL A 214 -11.05 8.60 3.85
CA VAL A 214 -11.85 8.25 5.01
C VAL A 214 -11.27 7.04 5.75
N ASN A 215 -11.20 7.14 7.06
CA ASN A 215 -10.97 6.00 7.96
C ASN A 215 -12.32 5.55 8.53
N ILE A 216 -12.77 4.35 8.18
CA ILE A 216 -14.04 3.82 8.71
C ILE A 216 -13.75 2.98 9.96
N VAL A 217 -14.42 3.32 11.04
CA VAL A 217 -14.42 2.54 12.28
C VAL A 217 -15.82 1.99 12.53
N SER A 218 -15.91 0.71 12.85
CA SER A 218 -17.19 0.07 13.16
C SER A 218 -17.04 -0.89 14.34
N CYS A 219 -18.09 -1.03 15.14
CA CYS A 219 -18.09 -2.03 16.19
C CYS A 219 -18.29 -3.44 15.60
N PRO A 220 -17.81 -4.49 16.28
CA PRO A 220 -18.14 -5.86 15.90
C PRO A 220 -19.63 -6.13 16.11
N THR A 221 -20.20 -7.01 15.30
CA THR A 221 -21.58 -7.49 15.52
C THR A 221 -21.68 -8.20 16.87
N CYS A 222 -22.56 -7.72 17.73
CA CYS A 222 -22.83 -8.32 19.06
C CYS A 222 -24.31 -8.42 19.32
N GLY A 223 -24.74 -9.00 20.45
CA GLY A 223 -26.15 -9.15 20.82
C GLY A 223 -26.92 -7.84 21.01
N ARG A 224 -26.24 -6.69 21.01
CA ARG A 224 -26.85 -5.34 21.08
C ARG A 224 -27.11 -4.72 19.71
N THR A 225 -26.58 -5.29 18.63
CA THR A 225 -26.80 -4.79 17.26
C THR A 225 -28.28 -4.82 16.90
N ARG A 226 -28.84 -3.70 16.41
CA ARG A 226 -30.26 -3.50 16.10
C ARG A 226 -30.56 -3.26 14.63
N ILE A 227 -29.52 -3.26 13.80
CA ILE A 227 -29.58 -2.96 12.36
C ILE A 227 -28.78 -3.97 11.57
N ASP A 228 -28.94 -4.00 10.26
CA ASP A 228 -28.00 -4.66 9.36
C ASP A 228 -26.70 -3.86 9.31
N LEU A 229 -25.87 -4.04 10.34
CA LEU A 229 -24.58 -3.34 10.46
C LEU A 229 -23.62 -3.70 9.33
N ILE A 230 -23.54 -4.98 8.98
CA ILE A 230 -22.62 -5.45 7.93
C ILE A 230 -22.96 -4.81 6.58
N GLY A 231 -24.23 -4.85 6.18
CA GLY A 231 -24.69 -4.22 4.95
C GLY A 231 -24.52 -2.71 4.96
N LEU A 232 -24.73 -2.05 6.11
CA LEU A 232 -24.54 -0.60 6.23
C LEU A 232 -23.08 -0.21 6.11
N VAL A 233 -22.16 -0.91 6.79
CA VAL A 233 -20.71 -0.66 6.69
C VAL A 233 -20.22 -0.83 5.26
N ASN A 234 -20.63 -1.90 4.56
CA ASN A 234 -20.24 -2.12 3.17
C ASN A 234 -20.74 -1.00 2.24
N ARG A 235 -21.96 -0.50 2.43
CA ARG A 235 -22.49 0.63 1.66
C ARG A 235 -21.77 1.94 1.96
N VAL A 236 -21.39 2.19 3.21
CA VAL A 236 -20.58 3.37 3.60
C VAL A 236 -19.19 3.27 2.97
N ASP A 237 -18.53 2.11 3.05
CA ASP A 237 -17.20 1.89 2.46
C ASP A 237 -17.21 2.13 0.95
N GLU A 238 -18.20 1.57 0.26
CA GLU A 238 -18.34 1.76 -1.19
C GLU A 238 -18.59 3.23 -1.56
N ALA A 239 -19.49 3.92 -0.84
CA ALA A 239 -19.83 5.31 -1.11
C ALA A 239 -18.67 6.28 -0.82
N LEU A 240 -17.80 5.95 0.12
CA LEU A 240 -16.69 6.82 0.54
C LEU A 240 -15.32 6.39 0.00
N ARG A 241 -15.25 5.36 -0.84
CA ARG A 241 -14.00 4.79 -1.37
C ARG A 241 -13.08 5.82 -2.02
N ASP A 242 -13.65 6.75 -2.78
CA ASP A 242 -12.91 7.78 -3.51
C ASP A 242 -12.89 9.14 -2.80
N CYS A 243 -13.48 9.22 -1.60
CA CYS A 243 -13.45 10.43 -0.80
C CYS A 243 -12.03 10.71 -0.29
N LYS A 244 -11.51 11.90 -0.61
CA LYS A 244 -10.14 12.30 -0.23
C LYS A 244 -10.06 13.04 1.11
N LYS A 245 -11.19 13.34 1.74
CA LYS A 245 -11.23 14.06 3.02
C LYS A 245 -10.57 13.21 4.12
N PRO A 246 -9.63 13.76 4.90
CA PRO A 246 -8.93 13.03 5.95
C PRO A 246 -9.78 12.97 7.23
N ILE A 247 -10.90 12.25 7.16
CA ILE A 247 -11.88 12.14 8.26
C ILE A 247 -12.04 10.70 8.74
N THR A 248 -12.40 10.54 9.99
CA THR A 248 -12.82 9.26 10.58
C THR A 248 -14.34 9.19 10.64
N VAL A 249 -14.92 8.19 10.02
CA VAL A 249 -16.36 7.93 9.97
C VAL A 249 -16.68 6.70 10.82
N ALA A 250 -17.55 6.83 11.79
CA ALA A 250 -17.98 5.75 12.65
C ALA A 250 -19.34 5.16 12.22
N VAL A 251 -19.42 3.83 12.14
CA VAL A 251 -20.67 3.09 11.85
C VAL A 251 -20.93 2.10 12.97
N MET A 252 -21.93 2.39 13.81
CA MET A 252 -22.18 1.65 15.04
C MET A 252 -23.52 0.92 15.02
N GLY A 253 -23.52 -0.34 15.48
CA GLY A 253 -24.70 -1.22 15.44
C GLY A 253 -25.73 -0.95 16.52
N CYS A 254 -25.44 -0.11 17.55
CA CYS A 254 -26.39 0.28 18.57
C CYS A 254 -26.11 1.67 19.09
N VAL A 255 -27.19 2.35 19.58
CA VAL A 255 -27.12 3.71 20.15
C VAL A 255 -26.59 3.76 21.57
N VAL A 256 -26.44 2.61 22.25
CA VAL A 256 -26.06 2.55 23.66
C VAL A 256 -24.56 2.82 23.83
N ASN A 257 -23.72 2.06 23.13
CA ASN A 257 -22.25 2.19 23.20
C ASN A 257 -21.67 2.97 22.02
N GLY A 258 -22.42 3.05 20.90
CA GLY A 258 -21.96 3.66 19.66
C GLY A 258 -21.37 5.06 19.84
N PRO A 259 -22.07 6.00 20.48
CA PRO A 259 -21.54 7.35 20.69
C PRO A 259 -20.28 7.40 21.57
N GLY A 260 -20.13 6.45 22.51
CA GLY A 260 -18.94 6.35 23.37
C GLY A 260 -17.73 5.78 22.65
N GLU A 261 -17.92 4.71 21.88
CA GLU A 261 -16.86 4.05 21.10
C GLU A 261 -16.41 4.89 19.90
N ALA A 262 -17.28 5.76 19.40
CA ALA A 262 -17.04 6.64 18.26
C ALA A 262 -16.78 8.11 18.64
N ARG A 263 -16.49 8.38 19.91
CA ARG A 263 -16.27 9.75 20.40
C ARG A 263 -15.19 10.52 19.64
N GLU A 264 -14.17 9.82 19.21
CA GLU A 264 -13.02 10.39 18.50
C GLU A 264 -13.21 10.45 16.96
N ALA A 265 -14.36 9.95 16.45
CA ALA A 265 -14.67 10.07 15.04
C ALA A 265 -15.19 11.47 14.73
N ASP A 266 -14.83 11.99 13.55
CA ASP A 266 -15.30 13.30 13.10
C ASP A 266 -16.82 13.29 12.90
N ILE A 267 -17.35 12.21 12.33
CA ILE A 267 -18.78 12.00 12.09
C ILE A 267 -19.13 10.52 12.17
N GLY A 268 -20.37 10.18 12.49
CA GLY A 268 -20.79 8.79 12.48
C GLY A 268 -22.29 8.60 12.62
N ILE A 269 -22.70 7.35 12.46
CA ILE A 269 -24.07 6.89 12.62
C ILE A 269 -24.14 5.71 13.58
N ALA A 270 -25.20 5.64 14.36
CA ALA A 270 -25.48 4.53 15.27
C ALA A 270 -26.91 4.05 15.08
N GLY A 271 -27.10 2.74 14.93
CA GLY A 271 -28.40 2.13 14.68
C GLY A 271 -29.25 1.88 15.95
N GLY A 272 -30.56 2.01 15.82
CA GLY A 272 -31.58 1.60 16.76
C GLY A 272 -32.69 0.81 16.05
N ASP A 273 -33.73 0.41 16.76
CA ASP A 273 -34.87 -0.36 16.18
C ASP A 273 -35.68 0.53 15.23
N GLY A 274 -35.50 0.40 13.92
CA GLY A 274 -36.15 1.16 12.85
C GLY A 274 -35.71 2.64 12.73
N TRP A 275 -34.76 3.08 13.54
CA TRP A 275 -34.22 4.44 13.53
C TRP A 275 -32.74 4.41 13.84
N GLY A 276 -32.09 5.55 13.74
CA GLY A 276 -30.71 5.70 14.17
C GLY A 276 -30.36 7.13 14.50
N MET A 277 -29.09 7.34 14.81
CA MET A 277 -28.57 8.60 15.29
C MET A 277 -27.38 9.01 14.45
N LEU A 278 -27.36 10.24 13.96
CA LEU A 278 -26.20 10.91 13.40
C LEU A 278 -25.52 11.67 14.55
N PHE A 279 -24.17 11.57 14.60
CA PHE A 279 -23.38 12.31 15.57
C PHE A 279 -22.11 12.88 14.90
N GLU A 280 -21.65 14.01 15.42
CA GLU A 280 -20.42 14.69 15.03
C GLU A 280 -19.59 14.95 16.28
N HIS A 281 -18.29 14.59 16.23
CA HIS A 281 -17.37 14.75 17.36
C HIS A 281 -17.95 14.24 18.71
N GLY A 282 -18.61 13.09 18.65
CA GLY A 282 -19.23 12.46 19.83
C GLY A 282 -20.54 13.09 20.32
N GLN A 283 -21.04 14.16 19.66
CA GLN A 283 -22.32 14.81 20.01
C GLN A 283 -23.44 14.38 19.07
N GLN A 284 -24.58 14.06 19.61
CA GLN A 284 -25.77 13.75 18.82
C GLN A 284 -26.22 14.99 18.03
N VAL A 285 -26.31 14.86 16.70
CA VAL A 285 -26.81 15.92 15.82
C VAL A 285 -28.24 15.69 15.42
N GLU A 286 -28.60 14.49 15.01
CA GLU A 286 -29.91 14.20 14.45
C GLU A 286 -30.33 12.76 14.72
N LYS A 287 -31.67 12.56 14.92
CA LYS A 287 -32.29 11.24 14.99
C LYS A 287 -33.11 11.02 13.74
N LEU A 288 -32.90 9.93 13.03
CA LEU A 288 -33.38 9.66 11.67
C LEU A 288 -33.95 8.23 11.55
N PRO A 289 -34.90 7.99 10.63
CA PRO A 289 -35.22 6.64 10.18
C PRO A 289 -33.98 5.92 9.67
N TYR A 290 -33.94 4.59 9.80
CA TYR A 290 -32.75 3.79 9.39
C TYR A 290 -32.35 4.02 7.94
N GLU A 291 -33.31 4.12 7.03
CA GLU A 291 -33.10 4.31 5.60
C GLU A 291 -32.43 5.65 5.27
N GLU A 292 -32.60 6.65 6.12
CA GLU A 292 -32.05 7.99 5.92
C GLU A 292 -30.66 8.18 6.50
N LEU A 293 -30.16 7.22 7.30
CA LEU A 293 -28.86 7.34 7.97
C LEU A 293 -27.70 7.53 6.96
N LEU A 294 -27.61 6.68 5.94
CA LEU A 294 -26.56 6.78 4.93
C LEU A 294 -26.68 8.06 4.10
N PRO A 295 -27.85 8.42 3.53
CA PRO A 295 -28.00 9.69 2.84
C PRO A 295 -27.66 10.92 3.68
N ALA A 296 -28.03 10.94 4.95
CA ALA A 296 -27.71 12.04 5.86
C ALA A 296 -26.21 12.12 6.15
N LEU A 297 -25.58 10.98 6.41
CA LEU A 297 -24.12 10.88 6.59
C LEU A 297 -23.37 11.46 5.40
N LEU A 298 -23.73 11.03 4.18
CA LEU A 298 -23.05 11.49 2.96
C LEU A 298 -23.23 12.99 2.73
N ARG A 299 -24.46 13.53 2.89
CA ARG A 299 -24.70 14.98 2.79
C ARG A 299 -23.84 15.79 3.75
N ARG A 300 -23.71 15.29 5.00
CA ARG A 300 -22.87 15.98 6.01
C ARG A 300 -21.39 15.94 5.65
N ILE A 301 -20.91 14.78 5.20
CA ILE A 301 -19.52 14.63 4.76
C ILE A 301 -19.23 15.56 3.56
N GLU A 302 -20.14 15.70 2.63
CA GLU A 302 -19.98 16.64 1.50
C GLU A 302 -19.85 18.08 1.97
N ALA A 303 -20.58 18.47 3.02
CA ALA A 303 -20.59 19.83 3.57
C ALA A 303 -19.39 20.15 4.48
N MET A 304 -18.63 19.15 4.96
CA MET A 304 -17.38 19.31 5.72
C MET A 304 -16.24 19.73 4.80
#